data_7803e0e41037bd65dc2e14f3fc06a1e2
#
_entry.id   7803e0e41037bd65dc2e14f3fc06a1e2
#
_cell.length_a   1.000
_cell.length_b   1.000
_cell.length_c   1.000
_cell.angle_alpha   90.00
_cell.angle_beta   90.00
_cell.angle_gamma   90.00
#
_symmetry.space_group_name_H-M   'P 1'
#
loop_
_entity.id
_entity.type
_entity.pdbx_description
1 polymer ?
#
loop_
_entity_poly.entity_id
_entity_poly.type
_entity_poly.pdbx_seq_one_letter_code
_entity_poly.pdbx_strand_id
1 'polypeptide(L)'
;IDIGFKKASSAVIDGNVTTFIAAIVLMILTSGTIKGFAQTLAIGTVLSIFTALVVSRFFVKTMYNMGLDKQSMYGVQKERKPFHIIEKRVISFAVIAVIIVVAVVGLFANKSGNINGRNKTLNYSIEFEGGINITANFDKKYTTDEFNDTILPVIQEISGDAEAIANEVVGSNEFSVKVKQVDPSVINEIKDKLTSDYGVTDFDYSEVGSTLSSEMRKNAIISVVVALIFMLLYIFVRFRDMRYAASAVITLICDIAIVFAFYVISYTSVGNTFIACMLTLVGYSINATIVIFDRVREHRKTDKEQTDILELGNRSITQTLSRTIYTSFTSFITIFFLYILGVSSLKEFAGPLMVGIIGGMFTNIFIPCSLWYMMMKKKKADKK
;
A
#
# COMPACT_ATOMS: atom_id res chain seq x y z
N ILE A 1 -10.88 14.38 28.58
CA ILE A 1 -11.30 14.06 27.22
C ILE A 1 -10.84 15.17 26.27
N ASP A 2 -11.24 16.44 26.46
CA ASP A 2 -10.94 17.53 25.53
C ASP A 2 -9.45 17.80 25.33
N ILE A 3 -8.65 17.76 26.40
CA ILE A 3 -7.19 17.87 26.31
C ILE A 3 -6.59 16.71 25.51
N GLY A 4 -7.10 15.50 25.70
CA GLY A 4 -6.68 14.31 24.94
C GLY A 4 -6.97 14.44 23.45
N PHE A 5 -8.19 14.84 23.08
CA PHE A 5 -8.57 15.11 21.68
C PHE A 5 -7.76 16.26 21.06
N LYS A 6 -7.51 17.34 21.81
CA LYS A 6 -6.66 18.44 21.33
C LYS A 6 -5.22 17.99 21.04
N LYS A 7 -4.65 17.12 21.87
CA LYS A 7 -3.31 16.54 21.63
C LYS A 7 -3.31 15.55 20.46
N ALA A 8 -4.33 14.69 20.37
CA ALA A 8 -4.44 13.67 19.32
C ALA A 8 -4.76 14.28 17.94
N SER A 9 -5.47 15.43 17.89
CA SER A 9 -5.91 16.03 16.62
C SER A 9 -4.76 16.35 15.67
N SER A 10 -3.62 16.82 16.18
CA SER A 10 -2.45 17.07 15.34
C SER A 10 -1.96 15.81 14.64
N ALA A 11 -1.78 14.71 15.38
CA ALA A 11 -1.32 13.46 14.80
C ALA A 11 -2.32 12.84 13.81
N VAL A 12 -3.63 12.98 14.10
CA VAL A 12 -4.70 12.51 13.19
C VAL A 12 -4.69 13.31 11.89
N ILE A 13 -4.61 14.65 11.98
CA ILE A 13 -4.58 15.51 10.79
C ILE A 13 -3.30 15.23 9.99
N ASP A 14 -2.14 15.21 10.61
CA ASP A 14 -0.86 15.01 9.94
C ASP A 14 -0.80 13.68 9.18
N GLY A 15 -1.26 12.58 9.79
CA GLY A 15 -1.30 11.27 9.14
C GLY A 15 -2.26 11.22 7.94
N ASN A 16 -3.42 11.87 8.05
CA ASN A 16 -4.39 11.90 6.96
C ASN A 16 -4.01 12.90 5.86
N VAL A 17 -3.39 14.02 6.17
CA VAL A 17 -2.91 15.00 5.17
C VAL A 17 -1.88 14.33 4.24
N THR A 18 -1.00 13.49 4.74
CA THR A 18 -0.04 12.77 3.90
C THR A 18 -0.73 11.81 2.92
N THR A 19 -1.74 11.07 3.37
CA THR A 19 -2.55 10.19 2.50
C THR A 19 -3.33 11.03 1.47
N PHE A 20 -3.87 12.18 1.88
CA PHE A 20 -4.57 13.10 0.99
C PHE A 20 -3.64 13.67 -0.09
N ILE A 21 -2.40 14.03 0.26
CA ILE A 21 -1.39 14.47 -0.72
C ILE A 21 -1.14 13.38 -1.76
N ALA A 22 -0.94 12.12 -1.34
CA ALA A 22 -0.76 11.00 -2.27
C ALA A 22 -1.96 10.84 -3.21
N ALA A 23 -3.18 10.93 -2.68
CA ALA A 23 -4.41 10.85 -3.47
C ALA A 23 -4.52 11.98 -4.50
N ILE A 24 -4.21 13.23 -4.12
CA ILE A 24 -4.22 14.38 -5.04
C ILE A 24 -3.19 14.22 -6.15
N VAL A 25 -1.96 13.80 -5.83
CA VAL A 25 -0.92 13.55 -6.82
C VAL A 25 -1.38 12.53 -7.86
N LEU A 26 -1.96 11.41 -7.40
CA LEU A 26 -2.55 10.41 -8.29
C LEU A 26 -3.67 10.99 -9.15
N MET A 27 -4.60 11.70 -8.55
CA MET A 27 -5.75 12.24 -9.26
C MET A 27 -5.37 13.20 -10.39
N ILE A 28 -4.25 13.91 -10.23
CA ILE A 28 -3.73 14.85 -11.24
C ILE A 28 -2.91 14.14 -12.32
N LEU A 29 -2.06 13.19 -11.93
CA LEU A 29 -1.06 12.60 -12.83
C LEU A 29 -1.54 11.32 -13.53
N THR A 30 -2.67 10.76 -13.12
CA THR A 30 -3.19 9.51 -13.69
C THR A 30 -4.58 9.67 -14.28
N SER A 31 -5.00 8.67 -15.07
CA SER A 31 -6.31 8.59 -15.71
C SER A 31 -6.97 7.24 -15.44
N GLY A 32 -8.20 7.06 -15.92
CA GLY A 32 -8.93 5.79 -15.84
C GLY A 32 -9.18 5.33 -14.40
N THR A 33 -9.03 4.04 -14.16
CA THR A 33 -9.33 3.38 -12.87
C THR A 33 -8.47 3.88 -11.72
N ILE A 34 -7.20 4.25 -11.96
CA ILE A 34 -6.31 4.80 -10.92
C ILE A 34 -6.83 6.14 -10.43
N LYS A 35 -7.33 7.01 -11.33
CA LYS A 35 -7.92 8.29 -10.95
C LYS A 35 -9.17 8.10 -10.11
N GLY A 36 -10.04 7.14 -10.47
CA GLY A 36 -11.22 6.78 -9.67
C GLY A 36 -10.86 6.28 -8.27
N PHE A 37 -9.84 5.42 -8.17
CA PHE A 37 -9.29 4.99 -6.88
C PHE A 37 -8.75 6.18 -6.06
N ALA A 38 -8.01 7.09 -6.68
CA ALA A 38 -7.47 8.27 -6.01
C ALA A 38 -8.58 9.20 -5.47
N GLN A 39 -9.68 9.37 -6.22
CA GLN A 39 -10.84 10.13 -5.78
C GLN A 39 -11.50 9.51 -4.55
N THR A 40 -11.73 8.19 -4.57
CA THR A 40 -12.31 7.50 -3.41
C THR A 40 -11.39 7.54 -2.19
N LEU A 41 -10.08 7.43 -2.39
CA LEU A 41 -9.08 7.57 -1.32
C LEU A 41 -9.09 8.98 -0.73
N ALA A 42 -9.17 10.03 -1.55
CA ALA A 42 -9.24 11.41 -1.09
C ALA A 42 -10.50 11.68 -0.27
N ILE A 43 -11.67 11.25 -0.76
CA ILE A 43 -12.95 11.38 -0.04
C ILE A 43 -12.91 10.60 1.28
N GLY A 44 -12.45 9.34 1.24
CA GLY A 44 -12.32 8.49 2.41
C GLY A 44 -11.41 9.10 3.48
N THR A 45 -10.31 9.74 3.06
CA THR A 45 -9.38 10.42 3.96
C THR A 45 -10.04 11.63 4.65
N VAL A 46 -10.80 12.44 3.93
CA VAL A 46 -11.55 13.59 4.51
C VAL A 46 -12.60 13.09 5.50
N LEU A 47 -13.37 12.05 5.13
CA LEU A 47 -14.35 11.43 6.03
C LEU A 47 -13.68 10.81 7.27
N SER A 48 -12.51 10.23 7.12
CA SER A 48 -11.72 9.69 8.24
C SER A 48 -11.32 10.76 9.25
N ILE A 49 -10.85 11.92 8.77
CA ILE A 49 -10.56 13.08 9.65
C ILE A 49 -11.81 13.50 10.40
N PHE A 50 -12.94 13.68 9.70
CA PHE A 50 -14.22 14.07 10.30
C PHE A 50 -14.65 13.06 11.37
N THR A 51 -14.64 11.77 11.04
CA THR A 51 -15.04 10.70 11.95
C THR A 51 -14.13 10.66 13.19
N ALA A 52 -12.82 10.75 13.00
CA ALA A 52 -11.86 10.69 14.10
C ALA A 52 -11.97 11.90 15.04
N LEU A 53 -12.18 13.10 14.53
CA LEU A 53 -12.16 14.33 15.34
C LEU A 53 -13.53 14.74 15.88
N VAL A 54 -14.59 14.49 15.13
CA VAL A 54 -15.94 14.92 15.49
C VAL A 54 -16.76 13.76 16.06
N VAL A 55 -16.94 12.70 15.29
CA VAL A 55 -17.82 11.58 15.65
C VAL A 55 -17.27 10.83 16.86
N SER A 56 -15.98 10.46 16.84
CA SER A 56 -15.34 9.77 17.96
C SER A 56 -15.35 10.59 19.24
N ARG A 57 -15.12 11.91 19.13
CA ARG A 57 -15.20 12.81 20.29
C ARG A 57 -16.60 12.87 20.88
N PHE A 58 -17.62 12.94 20.03
CA PHE A 58 -19.02 12.91 20.46
C PHE A 58 -19.33 11.61 21.20
N PHE A 59 -19.01 10.46 20.63
CA PHE A 59 -19.25 9.16 21.27
C PHE A 59 -18.53 9.02 22.61
N VAL A 60 -17.23 9.35 22.69
CA VAL A 60 -16.47 9.25 23.95
C VAL A 60 -17.06 10.16 25.02
N LYS A 61 -17.51 11.37 24.68
CA LYS A 61 -18.17 12.26 25.65
C LYS A 61 -19.51 11.70 26.10
N THR A 62 -20.30 11.16 25.17
CA THR A 62 -21.59 10.53 25.50
C THR A 62 -21.41 9.32 26.42
N MET A 63 -20.48 8.43 26.12
CA MET A 63 -20.17 7.28 26.97
C MET A 63 -19.74 7.71 28.37
N TYR A 64 -18.89 8.74 28.49
CA TYR A 64 -18.49 9.28 29.78
C TYR A 64 -19.69 9.84 30.57
N ASN A 65 -20.58 10.57 29.93
CA ASN A 65 -21.78 11.13 30.56
C ASN A 65 -22.83 10.04 30.95
N MET A 66 -22.77 8.86 30.30
CA MET A 66 -23.60 7.70 30.65
C MET A 66 -23.04 6.88 31.83
N GLY A 67 -21.98 7.36 32.50
CA GLY A 67 -21.37 6.72 33.66
C GLY A 67 -20.25 5.73 33.36
N LEU A 68 -19.76 5.66 32.12
CA LEU A 68 -18.57 4.88 31.75
C LEU A 68 -17.31 5.75 32.00
N ASP A 69 -17.06 6.12 33.26
CA ASP A 69 -16.03 7.07 33.67
C ASP A 69 -14.76 6.40 34.25
N LYS A 70 -14.77 5.07 34.41
CA LYS A 70 -13.63 4.33 34.98
C LYS A 70 -12.40 4.45 34.11
N GLN A 71 -11.28 4.91 34.69
CA GLN A 71 -10.00 5.10 34.00
C GLN A 71 -9.53 3.84 33.25
N SER A 72 -9.83 2.63 33.77
CA SER A 72 -9.47 1.35 33.15
C SER A 72 -10.14 1.12 31.80
N MET A 73 -11.28 1.78 31.53
CA MET A 73 -12.01 1.66 30.24
C MET A 73 -11.38 2.50 29.13
N TYR A 74 -10.54 3.49 29.48
CA TYR A 74 -9.93 4.41 28.52
C TYR A 74 -8.44 4.12 28.25
N GLY A 75 -7.97 2.93 28.61
CA GLY A 75 -6.62 2.46 28.31
C GLY A 75 -5.52 3.21 29.08
N VAL A 76 -5.19 2.73 30.26
CA VAL A 76 -4.05 3.27 31.03
C VAL A 76 -2.75 2.72 30.43
N GLN A 77 -1.93 3.62 29.91
CA GLN A 77 -0.62 3.27 29.39
C GLN A 77 0.32 2.99 30.57
N LYS A 78 0.74 1.73 30.77
CA LYS A 78 1.75 1.37 31.76
C LYS A 78 3.12 1.84 31.25
N GLU A 79 3.88 2.51 32.11
CA GLU A 79 5.29 2.83 31.80
C GLU A 79 6.07 1.52 31.62
N ARG A 80 6.64 1.34 30.43
CA ARG A 80 7.51 0.21 30.10
C ARG A 80 8.95 0.66 30.10
N LYS A 81 9.87 -0.22 30.53
CA LYS A 81 11.30 0.03 30.34
C LYS A 81 11.58 0.17 28.82
N PRO A 82 12.43 1.13 28.42
CA PRO A 82 12.77 1.31 27.00
C PRO A 82 13.38 0.04 26.42
N PHE A 83 12.88 -0.39 25.25
CA PHE A 83 13.51 -1.47 24.49
C PHE A 83 14.72 -0.96 23.75
N HIS A 84 15.80 -1.74 23.68
CA HIS A 84 17.03 -1.45 22.95
C HIS A 84 16.87 -1.73 21.45
N ILE A 85 16.07 -0.91 20.75
CA ILE A 85 15.71 -1.11 19.34
C ILE A 85 16.77 -0.51 18.41
N ILE A 86 17.22 0.71 18.71
CA ILE A 86 18.19 1.43 17.87
C ILE A 86 19.57 0.75 17.87
N GLU A 87 19.94 0.05 18.93
CA GLU A 87 21.17 -0.73 19.00
C GLU A 87 21.19 -1.86 17.96
N LYS A 88 20.04 -2.43 17.65
CA LYS A 88 19.87 -3.50 16.66
C LYS A 88 19.78 -2.99 15.21
N ARG A 89 20.05 -1.68 14.97
CA ARG A 89 19.93 -1.05 13.64
C ARG A 89 20.69 -1.78 12.52
N VAL A 90 21.88 -2.35 12.81
CA VAL A 90 22.67 -3.09 11.80
C VAL A 90 21.89 -4.29 11.31
N ILE A 91 21.24 -5.04 12.19
CA ILE A 91 20.43 -6.19 11.84
C ILE A 91 19.24 -5.74 10.99
N SER A 92 18.57 -4.64 11.38
CA SER A 92 17.41 -4.12 10.67
C SER A 92 17.76 -3.66 9.25
N PHE A 93 18.89 -2.97 9.07
CA PHE A 93 19.36 -2.59 7.73
C PHE A 93 19.83 -3.82 6.92
N ALA A 94 20.45 -4.81 7.56
CA ALA A 94 20.83 -6.05 6.89
C ALA A 94 19.60 -6.80 6.36
N VAL A 95 18.52 -6.88 7.13
CA VAL A 95 17.25 -7.50 6.67
C VAL A 95 16.72 -6.81 5.42
N ILE A 96 16.66 -5.46 5.41
CA ILE A 96 16.21 -4.71 4.24
C ILE A 96 17.16 -4.92 3.05
N ALA A 97 18.47 -4.89 3.28
CA ALA A 97 19.45 -5.14 2.24
C ALA A 97 19.28 -6.54 1.61
N VAL A 98 19.04 -7.56 2.42
CA VAL A 98 18.76 -8.93 1.94
C VAL A 98 17.49 -8.95 1.09
N ILE A 99 16.41 -8.28 1.51
CA ILE A 99 15.17 -8.21 0.73
C ILE A 99 15.41 -7.54 -0.63
N ILE A 100 16.16 -6.45 -0.66
CA ILE A 100 16.53 -5.77 -1.91
C ILE A 100 17.37 -6.68 -2.81
N VAL A 101 18.36 -7.38 -2.25
CA VAL A 101 19.18 -8.33 -3.01
C VAL A 101 18.32 -9.45 -3.59
N VAL A 102 17.42 -10.03 -2.79
CA VAL A 102 16.48 -11.07 -3.26
C VAL A 102 15.59 -10.53 -4.38
N ALA A 103 15.10 -9.30 -4.29
CA ALA A 103 14.34 -8.67 -5.37
C ALA A 103 15.17 -8.55 -6.65
N VAL A 104 16.41 -8.04 -6.56
CA VAL A 104 17.29 -7.88 -7.71
C VAL A 104 17.63 -9.23 -8.34
N VAL A 105 18.00 -10.23 -7.53
CA VAL A 105 18.26 -11.59 -8.02
C VAL A 105 17.02 -12.19 -8.69
N GLY A 106 15.84 -11.99 -8.08
CA GLY A 106 14.56 -12.43 -8.63
C GLY A 106 14.25 -11.83 -10.01
N LEU A 107 14.55 -10.53 -10.22
CA LEU A 107 14.38 -9.89 -11.54
C LEU A 107 15.23 -10.58 -12.62
N PHE A 108 16.49 -10.88 -12.31
CA PHE A 108 17.38 -11.58 -13.25
C PHE A 108 16.94 -13.04 -13.47
N ALA A 109 16.53 -13.72 -12.42
CA ALA A 109 16.06 -15.10 -12.48
C ALA A 109 14.77 -15.23 -13.30
N ASN A 110 13.83 -14.29 -13.17
CA ASN A 110 12.61 -14.23 -13.98
C ASN A 110 12.94 -14.02 -15.47
N LYS A 111 13.90 -13.12 -15.77
CA LYS A 111 14.32 -12.81 -17.15
C LYS A 111 15.02 -14.00 -17.82
N SER A 112 15.75 -14.82 -17.08
CA SER A 112 16.53 -15.93 -17.62
C SER A 112 15.70 -17.15 -18.02
N GLY A 113 14.39 -17.16 -17.75
CA GLY A 113 13.51 -18.31 -18.03
C GLY A 113 13.69 -19.50 -17.08
N ASN A 114 14.60 -19.41 -16.11
CA ASN A 114 14.94 -20.52 -15.21
C ASN A 114 13.84 -20.83 -14.17
N ILE A 115 12.88 -19.91 -13.98
CA ILE A 115 11.78 -20.09 -13.04
C ILE A 115 10.49 -20.25 -13.84
N ASN A 116 9.92 -21.44 -13.87
CA ASN A 116 8.60 -21.75 -14.43
C ASN A 116 8.35 -21.19 -15.86
N GLY A 117 9.38 -21.09 -16.70
CA GLY A 117 9.24 -20.57 -18.07
C GLY A 117 9.02 -19.06 -18.18
N ARG A 118 9.24 -18.29 -17.10
CA ARG A 118 9.11 -16.83 -17.09
C ARG A 118 10.18 -16.18 -17.98
N ASN A 119 9.74 -15.41 -18.97
CA ASN A 119 10.63 -14.76 -19.97
C ASN A 119 10.79 -13.24 -19.76
N LYS A 120 10.09 -12.66 -18.77
CA LYS A 120 10.08 -11.23 -18.47
C LYS A 120 10.50 -10.98 -17.03
N THR A 121 11.12 -9.84 -16.78
CA THR A 121 11.55 -9.42 -15.42
C THR A 121 10.37 -9.27 -14.46
N LEU A 122 9.24 -8.77 -14.95
CA LEU A 122 7.97 -8.56 -14.23
C LEU A 122 6.82 -9.01 -15.12
N ASN A 123 5.74 -9.43 -14.50
CA ASN A 123 4.47 -9.70 -15.16
C ASN A 123 3.67 -8.39 -15.27
N TYR A 124 3.73 -7.74 -16.43
CA TYR A 124 2.94 -6.52 -16.64
C TYR A 124 1.51 -6.86 -17.03
N SER A 125 0.54 -6.17 -16.42
CA SER A 125 -0.85 -6.23 -16.85
C SER A 125 -1.08 -5.51 -18.17
N ILE A 126 -2.24 -5.72 -18.79
CA ILE A 126 -2.59 -5.10 -20.07
C ILE A 126 -2.57 -3.57 -20.04
N GLU A 127 -2.81 -2.96 -18.89
CA GLU A 127 -2.74 -1.51 -18.74
C GLU A 127 -1.31 -0.97 -18.91
N PHE A 128 -0.28 -1.81 -18.68
CA PHE A 128 1.13 -1.41 -18.75
C PHE A 128 1.90 -2.03 -19.92
N GLU A 129 1.39 -3.09 -20.50
CA GLU A 129 2.00 -3.77 -21.65
C GLU A 129 1.20 -3.54 -22.94
N GLY A 130 -0.08 -3.29 -22.83
CA GLY A 130 -1.07 -3.37 -23.89
C GLY A 130 -1.77 -4.74 -23.88
N GLY A 131 -2.94 -4.80 -24.46
CA GLY A 131 -3.73 -6.03 -24.49
C GLY A 131 -5.19 -5.76 -24.78
N ILE A 132 -6.00 -6.79 -24.60
CA ILE A 132 -7.41 -6.76 -24.92
C ILE A 132 -8.22 -7.09 -23.68
N ASN A 133 -9.25 -6.32 -23.44
CA ASN A 133 -10.28 -6.61 -22.45
C ASN A 133 -11.52 -7.12 -23.18
N ILE A 134 -11.84 -8.40 -23.00
CA ILE A 134 -13.02 -9.04 -23.55
C ILE A 134 -14.13 -8.97 -22.52
N THR A 135 -15.30 -8.53 -22.93
CA THR A 135 -16.50 -8.48 -22.09
C THR A 135 -17.55 -9.39 -22.71
N ALA A 136 -18.00 -10.40 -21.96
CA ALA A 136 -18.96 -11.38 -22.45
C ALA A 136 -20.11 -11.53 -21.46
N ASN A 137 -21.34 -11.44 -21.96
CA ASN A 137 -22.57 -11.66 -21.20
C ASN A 137 -23.12 -13.05 -21.55
N PHE A 138 -23.51 -13.82 -20.53
CA PHE A 138 -23.92 -15.21 -20.65
C PHE A 138 -25.42 -15.35 -20.40
N ASP A 139 -26.07 -16.30 -21.12
CA ASP A 139 -27.47 -16.66 -20.92
C ASP A 139 -27.70 -17.34 -19.55
N LYS A 140 -26.68 -18.05 -19.05
CA LYS A 140 -26.64 -18.72 -17.76
C LYS A 140 -25.80 -17.90 -16.75
N LYS A 141 -26.23 -17.87 -15.52
CA LYS A 141 -25.45 -17.29 -14.44
C LYS A 141 -24.35 -18.26 -14.03
N TYR A 142 -23.08 -17.82 -14.17
CA TYR A 142 -21.92 -18.50 -13.64
C TYR A 142 -21.47 -17.82 -12.34
N THR A 143 -20.97 -18.61 -11.39
CA THR A 143 -20.20 -18.05 -10.27
C THR A 143 -18.77 -17.78 -10.75
N THR A 144 -18.06 -16.91 -10.04
CA THR A 144 -16.65 -16.59 -10.36
C THR A 144 -15.77 -17.85 -10.36
N ASP A 145 -16.02 -18.79 -9.44
CA ASP A 145 -15.25 -20.04 -9.35
C ASP A 145 -15.57 -20.96 -10.54
N GLU A 146 -16.86 -21.15 -10.89
CA GLU A 146 -17.26 -21.94 -12.07
C GLU A 146 -16.68 -21.36 -13.37
N PHE A 147 -16.66 -20.04 -13.51
CA PHE A 147 -16.07 -19.39 -14.68
C PHE A 147 -14.56 -19.64 -14.77
N ASN A 148 -13.85 -19.49 -13.66
CA ASN A 148 -12.41 -19.70 -13.59
C ASN A 148 -12.01 -21.17 -13.82
N ASP A 149 -12.87 -22.12 -13.45
CA ASP A 149 -12.58 -23.55 -13.61
C ASP A 149 -12.96 -24.09 -14.99
N THR A 150 -13.95 -23.47 -15.67
CA THR A 150 -14.51 -24.05 -16.93
C THR A 150 -14.26 -23.18 -18.16
N ILE A 151 -14.44 -21.87 -18.08
CA ILE A 151 -14.42 -20.96 -19.24
C ILE A 151 -13.06 -20.28 -19.40
N LEU A 152 -12.49 -19.81 -18.32
CA LEU A 152 -11.19 -19.12 -18.35
C LEU A 152 -10.07 -19.98 -18.96
N PRO A 153 -9.93 -21.29 -18.66
CA PRO A 153 -8.91 -22.14 -19.28
C PRO A 153 -9.04 -22.23 -20.81
N VAL A 154 -10.26 -22.21 -21.34
CA VAL A 154 -10.52 -22.22 -22.79
C VAL A 154 -10.02 -20.92 -23.43
N ILE A 155 -10.29 -19.78 -22.78
CA ILE A 155 -9.79 -18.48 -23.27
C ILE A 155 -8.26 -18.44 -23.19
N GLN A 156 -7.68 -18.98 -22.12
CA GLN A 156 -6.22 -19.06 -21.94
C GLN A 156 -5.56 -19.93 -23.03
N GLU A 157 -6.17 -21.03 -23.38
CA GLU A 157 -5.68 -21.95 -24.43
C GLU A 157 -5.72 -21.28 -25.82
N ILE A 158 -6.85 -20.68 -26.19
CA ILE A 158 -7.04 -20.05 -27.51
C ILE A 158 -6.17 -18.78 -27.63
N SER A 159 -6.11 -17.94 -26.59
CA SER A 159 -5.29 -16.72 -26.59
C SER A 159 -3.79 -16.97 -26.42
N GLY A 160 -3.40 -18.18 -25.96
CA GLY A 160 -2.02 -18.48 -25.54
C GLY A 160 -1.56 -17.71 -24.29
N ASP A 161 -2.48 -17.09 -23.56
CA ASP A 161 -2.19 -16.30 -22.36
C ASP A 161 -2.64 -17.03 -21.09
N ALA A 162 -1.74 -17.84 -20.53
CA ALA A 162 -1.99 -18.57 -19.29
C ALA A 162 -2.22 -17.65 -18.06
N GLU A 163 -1.96 -16.36 -18.20
CA GLU A 163 -2.11 -15.36 -17.13
C GLU A 163 -3.36 -14.49 -17.32
N ALA A 164 -4.25 -14.83 -18.25
CA ALA A 164 -5.53 -14.15 -18.43
C ALA A 164 -6.36 -14.21 -17.13
N ILE A 165 -7.00 -13.09 -16.79
CA ILE A 165 -7.75 -12.91 -15.55
C ILE A 165 -9.19 -12.54 -15.90
N ALA A 166 -10.13 -13.25 -15.26
CA ALA A 166 -11.55 -12.97 -15.37
C ALA A 166 -12.07 -12.25 -14.11
N ASN A 167 -12.97 -11.30 -14.30
CA ASN A 167 -13.69 -10.60 -13.25
C ASN A 167 -15.18 -10.58 -13.57
N GLU A 168 -15.99 -10.96 -12.59
CA GLU A 168 -17.45 -10.84 -12.67
C GLU A 168 -17.86 -9.37 -12.58
N VAL A 169 -18.77 -8.93 -13.44
CA VAL A 169 -19.40 -7.62 -13.33
C VAL A 169 -20.59 -7.73 -12.39
N VAL A 170 -20.48 -7.08 -11.22
CA VAL A 170 -21.46 -7.21 -10.14
C VAL A 170 -22.86 -6.80 -10.60
N GLY A 171 -23.82 -7.70 -10.43
CA GLY A 171 -25.23 -7.45 -10.75
C GLY A 171 -25.65 -7.82 -12.18
N SER A 172 -24.76 -8.42 -12.95
CA SER A 172 -25.04 -8.95 -14.30
C SER A 172 -24.55 -10.39 -14.45
N ASN A 173 -24.82 -11.02 -15.59
CA ASN A 173 -24.22 -12.31 -15.97
C ASN A 173 -22.99 -12.09 -16.87
N GLU A 174 -22.32 -10.96 -16.69
CA GLU A 174 -21.24 -10.49 -17.53
C GLU A 174 -19.89 -10.75 -16.86
N PHE A 175 -18.93 -11.22 -17.63
CA PHE A 175 -17.54 -11.36 -17.22
C PHE A 175 -16.62 -10.53 -18.11
N SER A 176 -15.67 -9.86 -17.49
CA SER A 176 -14.60 -9.13 -18.15
C SER A 176 -13.31 -9.93 -18.04
N VAL A 177 -12.73 -10.32 -19.17
CA VAL A 177 -11.50 -11.13 -19.25
C VAL A 177 -10.40 -10.31 -19.89
N LYS A 178 -9.29 -10.16 -19.20
CA LYS A 178 -8.10 -9.46 -19.68
C LYS A 178 -7.13 -10.46 -20.27
N VAL A 179 -6.79 -10.27 -21.55
CA VAL A 179 -5.80 -11.08 -22.28
C VAL A 179 -4.73 -10.18 -22.88
N LYS A 180 -3.52 -10.71 -23.04
CA LYS A 180 -2.44 -10.01 -23.77
C LYS A 180 -2.84 -9.75 -25.21
N GLN A 181 -2.07 -8.90 -25.90
CA GLN A 181 -2.33 -8.58 -27.31
C GLN A 181 -2.34 -9.84 -28.16
N VAL A 182 -3.44 -10.07 -28.85
CA VAL A 182 -3.64 -11.17 -29.81
C VAL A 182 -4.18 -10.63 -31.12
N ASP A 183 -4.05 -11.42 -32.19
CA ASP A 183 -4.61 -11.06 -33.49
C ASP A 183 -6.15 -11.04 -33.46
N PRO A 184 -6.83 -10.21 -34.28
CA PRO A 184 -8.29 -10.17 -34.37
C PRO A 184 -8.94 -11.52 -34.72
N SER A 185 -8.22 -12.40 -35.43
CA SER A 185 -8.67 -13.77 -35.72
C SER A 185 -8.86 -14.61 -34.46
N VAL A 186 -7.95 -14.46 -33.47
CA VAL A 186 -8.00 -15.16 -32.18
C VAL A 186 -9.20 -14.66 -31.36
N ILE A 187 -9.48 -13.34 -31.41
CA ILE A 187 -10.66 -12.78 -30.73
C ILE A 187 -11.96 -13.37 -31.31
N ASN A 188 -12.03 -13.48 -32.63
CA ASN A 188 -13.19 -14.11 -33.28
C ASN A 188 -13.31 -15.58 -32.92
N GLU A 189 -12.20 -16.33 -32.85
CA GLU A 189 -12.18 -17.72 -32.40
C GLU A 189 -12.70 -17.87 -30.96
N ILE A 190 -12.24 -16.99 -30.05
CA ILE A 190 -12.75 -16.93 -28.68
C ILE A 190 -14.25 -16.66 -28.68
N LYS A 191 -14.71 -15.66 -29.43
CA LYS A 191 -16.13 -15.30 -29.54
C LYS A 191 -16.96 -16.50 -30.01
N ASP A 192 -16.55 -17.13 -31.12
CA ASP A 192 -17.27 -18.25 -31.71
C ASP A 192 -17.36 -19.44 -30.76
N LYS A 193 -16.25 -19.76 -30.09
CA LYS A 193 -16.16 -20.82 -29.08
C LYS A 193 -17.05 -20.55 -27.87
N LEU A 194 -16.99 -19.33 -27.33
CA LEU A 194 -17.82 -18.95 -26.19
C LEU A 194 -19.30 -18.89 -26.53
N THR A 195 -19.65 -18.48 -27.74
CA THR A 195 -21.05 -18.45 -28.22
C THR A 195 -21.59 -19.86 -28.41
N SER A 196 -20.81 -20.77 -29.04
CA SER A 196 -21.27 -22.13 -29.34
C SER A 196 -21.38 -23.00 -28.10
N ASP A 197 -20.42 -22.93 -27.19
CA ASP A 197 -20.27 -23.90 -26.10
C ASP A 197 -20.83 -23.39 -24.76
N TYR A 198 -20.87 -22.06 -24.54
CA TYR A 198 -21.19 -21.45 -23.26
C TYR A 198 -22.34 -20.42 -23.29
N GLY A 199 -23.00 -20.24 -24.47
CA GLY A 199 -24.21 -19.42 -24.58
C GLY A 199 -23.97 -17.92 -24.36
N VAL A 200 -22.91 -17.36 -24.93
CA VAL A 200 -22.66 -15.91 -24.91
C VAL A 200 -23.72 -15.19 -25.71
N THR A 201 -24.43 -14.28 -25.08
CA THR A 201 -25.51 -13.47 -25.67
C THR A 201 -25.02 -12.13 -26.18
N ASP A 202 -24.01 -11.57 -25.56
CA ASP A 202 -23.38 -10.33 -25.96
C ASP A 202 -21.86 -10.44 -25.78
N PHE A 203 -21.10 -9.95 -26.75
CA PHE A 203 -19.64 -10.04 -26.77
C PHE A 203 -19.06 -8.73 -27.31
N ASP A 204 -18.33 -8.04 -26.46
CA ASP A 204 -17.59 -6.83 -26.82
C ASP A 204 -16.12 -6.96 -26.43
N TYR A 205 -15.26 -6.17 -27.03
CA TYR A 205 -13.86 -6.09 -26.63
C TYR A 205 -13.31 -4.68 -26.81
N SER A 206 -12.38 -4.34 -25.96
CA SER A 206 -11.64 -3.08 -26.02
C SER A 206 -10.14 -3.33 -26.01
N GLU A 207 -9.43 -2.68 -26.92
CA GLU A 207 -7.98 -2.79 -27.04
C GLU A 207 -7.29 -1.66 -26.31
N VAL A 208 -6.27 -1.99 -25.51
CA VAL A 208 -5.36 -1.03 -24.89
C VAL A 208 -4.06 -0.99 -25.69
N GLY A 209 -3.91 0.03 -26.53
CA GLY A 209 -2.75 0.16 -27.41
C GLY A 209 -1.43 0.35 -26.63
N SER A 210 -0.34 -0.14 -27.18
CA SER A 210 0.99 -0.11 -26.56
C SER A 210 1.49 1.31 -26.23
N THR A 211 1.12 2.31 -27.04
CA THR A 211 1.47 3.72 -26.79
C THR A 211 0.82 4.23 -25.50
N LEU A 212 -0.49 3.99 -25.33
CA LEU A 212 -1.23 4.36 -24.13
C LEU A 212 -0.68 3.66 -22.90
N SER A 213 -0.40 2.37 -23.01
CA SER A 213 0.16 1.56 -21.91
C SER A 213 1.53 2.07 -21.45
N SER A 214 2.40 2.43 -22.40
CA SER A 214 3.72 3.00 -22.08
C SER A 214 3.61 4.35 -21.38
N GLU A 215 2.66 5.19 -21.78
CA GLU A 215 2.37 6.47 -21.13
C GLU A 215 1.80 6.26 -19.72
N MET A 216 0.84 5.34 -19.54
CA MET A 216 0.29 4.99 -18.22
C MET A 216 1.37 4.51 -17.27
N ARG A 217 2.27 3.63 -17.71
CA ARG A 217 3.41 3.15 -16.92
C ARG A 217 4.35 4.29 -16.52
N LYS A 218 4.69 5.19 -17.46
CA LYS A 218 5.53 6.36 -17.19
C LYS A 218 4.88 7.27 -16.14
N ASN A 219 3.60 7.60 -16.32
CA ASN A 219 2.84 8.45 -15.41
C ASN A 219 2.72 7.83 -14.02
N ALA A 220 2.58 6.51 -13.93
CA ALA A 220 2.56 5.77 -12.69
C ALA A 220 3.86 5.94 -11.89
N ILE A 221 5.02 5.76 -12.53
CA ILE A 221 6.34 5.94 -11.90
C ILE A 221 6.52 7.40 -11.46
N ILE A 222 6.19 8.35 -12.32
CA ILE A 222 6.27 9.79 -12.00
C ILE A 222 5.40 10.11 -10.79
N SER A 223 4.19 9.56 -10.71
CA SER A 223 3.28 9.79 -9.59
C SER A 223 3.87 9.35 -8.25
N VAL A 224 4.52 8.19 -8.20
CA VAL A 224 5.18 7.70 -6.97
C VAL A 224 6.33 8.64 -6.57
N VAL A 225 7.18 9.04 -7.53
CA VAL A 225 8.31 9.94 -7.26
C VAL A 225 7.82 11.31 -6.78
N VAL A 226 6.83 11.88 -7.45
CA VAL A 226 6.23 13.17 -7.09
C VAL A 226 5.58 13.09 -5.71
N ALA A 227 4.86 12.01 -5.40
CA ALA A 227 4.28 11.80 -4.08
C ALA A 227 5.36 11.78 -2.99
N LEU A 228 6.47 11.05 -3.19
CA LEU A 228 7.58 11.01 -2.23
C LEU A 228 8.23 12.40 -2.02
N ILE A 229 8.35 13.21 -3.07
CA ILE A 229 8.86 14.59 -2.98
C ILE A 229 7.90 15.47 -2.16
N PHE A 230 6.60 15.42 -2.44
CA PHE A 230 5.62 16.18 -1.65
C PHE A 230 5.57 15.72 -0.19
N MET A 231 5.71 14.42 0.07
CA MET A 231 5.83 13.89 1.43
C MET A 231 7.07 14.43 2.15
N LEU A 232 8.22 14.43 1.48
CA LEU A 232 9.45 15.00 2.03
C LEU A 232 9.26 16.48 2.39
N LEU A 233 8.68 17.26 1.49
CA LEU A 233 8.41 18.68 1.72
C LEU A 233 7.43 18.88 2.89
N TYR A 234 6.34 18.12 2.91
CA TYR A 234 5.36 18.20 3.99
C TYR A 234 5.99 17.90 5.36
N ILE A 235 6.74 16.81 5.47
CA ILE A 235 7.38 16.40 6.71
C ILE A 235 8.45 17.43 7.14
N PHE A 236 9.20 17.96 6.17
CA PHE A 236 10.17 19.02 6.43
C PHE A 236 9.51 20.28 7.02
N VAL A 237 8.43 20.75 6.42
CA VAL A 237 7.66 21.92 6.90
C VAL A 237 7.07 21.64 8.30
N ARG A 238 6.55 20.43 8.49
CA ARG A 238 5.89 20.00 9.74
C ARG A 238 6.87 19.91 10.92
N PHE A 239 8.03 19.30 10.72
CA PHE A 239 9.02 19.08 11.77
C PHE A 239 10.13 20.14 11.80
N ARG A 240 10.30 20.92 10.72
CA ARG A 240 11.33 21.95 10.56
C ARG A 240 12.76 21.41 10.74
N ASP A 241 12.97 20.15 10.39
CA ASP A 241 14.27 19.49 10.48
C ASP A 241 14.36 18.41 9.39
N MET A 242 15.32 18.58 8.47
CA MET A 242 15.50 17.68 7.31
C MET A 242 15.80 16.23 7.72
N ARG A 243 16.34 16.02 8.90
CA ARG A 243 16.67 14.66 9.38
C ARG A 243 15.42 13.82 9.63
N TYR A 244 14.34 14.41 10.14
CA TYR A 244 13.04 13.72 10.26
C TYR A 244 12.47 13.39 8.88
N ALA A 245 12.49 14.38 7.97
CA ALA A 245 11.95 14.21 6.62
C ALA A 245 12.71 13.14 5.83
N ALA A 246 14.04 13.24 5.81
CA ALA A 246 14.88 12.27 5.11
C ALA A 246 14.72 10.85 5.70
N SER A 247 14.71 10.70 7.03
CA SER A 247 14.52 9.39 7.68
C SER A 247 13.15 8.78 7.34
N ALA A 248 12.08 9.59 7.31
CA ALA A 248 10.75 9.13 6.95
C ALA A 248 10.67 8.67 5.50
N VAL A 249 11.20 9.47 4.56
CA VAL A 249 11.15 9.13 3.13
C VAL A 249 12.02 7.90 2.82
N ILE A 250 13.18 7.75 3.44
CA ILE A 250 14.00 6.53 3.28
C ILE A 250 13.23 5.31 3.81
N THR A 251 12.50 5.43 4.91
CA THR A 251 11.65 4.35 5.42
C THR A 251 10.56 3.99 4.40
N LEU A 252 9.89 4.97 3.80
CA LEU A 252 8.90 4.73 2.74
C LEU A 252 9.51 4.01 1.52
N ILE A 253 10.73 4.37 1.13
CA ILE A 253 11.43 3.67 0.04
C ILE A 253 11.71 2.20 0.43
N CYS A 254 12.04 1.93 1.69
CA CYS A 254 12.19 0.55 2.17
C CYS A 254 10.87 -0.23 2.10
N ASP A 255 9.74 0.40 2.45
CA ASP A 255 8.42 -0.22 2.37
C ASP A 255 8.03 -0.55 0.93
N ILE A 256 8.24 0.40 0.02
CA ILE A 256 8.05 0.19 -1.42
C ILE A 256 8.94 -0.96 -1.92
N ALA A 257 10.19 -1.03 -1.49
CA ALA A 257 11.12 -2.10 -1.87
C ALA A 257 10.66 -3.48 -1.39
N ILE A 258 10.08 -3.60 -0.19
CA ILE A 258 9.53 -4.85 0.33
C ILE A 258 8.36 -5.34 -0.54
N VAL A 259 7.42 -4.45 -0.86
CA VAL A 259 6.28 -4.82 -1.71
C VAL A 259 6.73 -5.12 -3.13
N PHE A 260 7.67 -4.34 -3.66
CA PHE A 260 8.25 -4.62 -4.97
C PHE A 260 8.94 -6.00 -5.02
N ALA A 261 9.67 -6.37 -3.95
CA ALA A 261 10.27 -7.72 -3.82
C ALA A 261 9.19 -8.81 -3.86
N PHE A 262 8.04 -8.59 -3.21
CA PHE A 262 6.91 -9.51 -3.28
C PHE A 262 6.41 -9.68 -4.72
N TYR A 263 6.20 -8.59 -5.47
CA TYR A 263 5.78 -8.66 -6.88
C TYR A 263 6.77 -9.42 -7.77
N VAL A 264 8.07 -9.23 -7.53
CA VAL A 264 9.12 -9.96 -8.26
C VAL A 264 9.08 -11.46 -7.98
N ILE A 265 8.91 -11.84 -6.70
CA ILE A 265 8.96 -13.25 -6.26
C ILE A 265 7.66 -13.97 -6.64
N SER A 266 6.51 -13.39 -6.32
CA SER A 266 5.18 -13.98 -6.59
C SER A 266 4.82 -13.95 -8.07
N TYR A 267 5.48 -13.07 -8.85
CA TYR A 267 5.15 -12.81 -10.26
C TYR A 267 3.70 -12.32 -10.46
N THR A 268 3.13 -11.70 -9.44
CA THR A 268 1.80 -11.08 -9.49
C THR A 268 1.79 -9.97 -10.53
N SER A 269 0.64 -9.76 -11.17
CA SER A 269 0.46 -8.76 -12.23
C SER A 269 0.75 -7.34 -11.76
N VAL A 270 1.61 -6.63 -12.50
CA VAL A 270 2.02 -5.25 -12.24
C VAL A 270 1.24 -4.30 -13.13
N GLY A 271 0.21 -3.68 -12.58
CA GLY A 271 -0.68 -2.79 -13.30
C GLY A 271 -1.22 -1.66 -12.40
N ASN A 272 -2.46 -1.29 -12.65
CA ASN A 272 -3.13 -0.23 -11.88
C ASN A 272 -3.25 -0.57 -10.39
N THR A 273 -3.49 -1.83 -10.05
CA THR A 273 -3.54 -2.35 -8.67
C THR A 273 -2.21 -2.20 -7.94
N PHE A 274 -1.08 -2.38 -8.65
CA PHE A 274 0.25 -2.13 -8.10
C PHE A 274 0.43 -0.68 -7.63
N ILE A 275 0.05 0.30 -8.46
CA ILE A 275 0.17 1.72 -8.11
C ILE A 275 -0.74 2.07 -6.93
N ALA A 276 -1.98 1.58 -6.95
CA ALA A 276 -2.91 1.76 -5.85
C ALA A 276 -2.36 1.18 -4.53
N CYS A 277 -1.78 -0.02 -4.57
CA CYS A 277 -1.14 -0.67 -3.43
C CYS A 277 0.03 0.17 -2.88
N MET A 278 0.96 0.60 -3.77
CA MET A 278 2.14 1.39 -3.37
C MET A 278 1.76 2.69 -2.67
N LEU A 279 0.77 3.42 -3.19
CA LEU A 279 0.37 4.71 -2.63
C LEU A 279 -0.48 4.57 -1.37
N THR A 280 -1.30 3.53 -1.29
CA THR A 280 -1.99 3.19 -0.04
C THR A 280 -0.98 2.86 1.06
N LEU A 281 0.05 2.08 0.73
CA LEU A 281 1.11 1.73 1.68
C LEU A 281 1.91 2.97 2.13
N VAL A 282 2.25 3.87 1.20
CA VAL A 282 2.95 5.13 1.52
C VAL A 282 2.12 5.95 2.52
N GLY A 283 0.82 6.11 2.29
CA GLY A 283 -0.07 6.82 3.21
C GLY A 283 -0.19 6.14 4.58
N TYR A 284 -0.25 4.81 4.59
CA TYR A 284 -0.31 4.02 5.82
C TYR A 284 1.00 4.11 6.64
N SER A 285 2.12 3.87 6.01
CA SER A 285 3.43 3.82 6.66
C SER A 285 3.85 5.17 7.23
N ILE A 286 3.64 6.26 6.47
CA ILE A 286 4.02 7.60 6.94
C ILE A 286 3.29 7.99 8.24
N ASN A 287 2.03 7.57 8.39
CA ASN A 287 1.26 7.85 9.60
C ASN A 287 1.95 7.25 10.86
N ALA A 288 2.41 6.00 10.77
CA ALA A 288 3.15 5.37 11.87
C ALA A 288 4.47 6.09 12.18
N THR A 289 5.23 6.46 11.14
CA THR A 289 6.49 7.21 11.28
C THR A 289 6.29 8.59 11.93
N ILE A 290 5.25 9.33 11.51
CA ILE A 290 4.91 10.65 12.10
C ILE A 290 4.62 10.54 13.60
N VAL A 291 3.87 9.54 14.03
CA VAL A 291 3.54 9.30 15.44
C VAL A 291 4.79 9.08 16.28
N ILE A 292 5.76 8.31 15.77
CA ILE A 292 7.02 8.06 16.45
C ILE A 292 7.82 9.36 16.54
N PHE A 293 7.91 10.13 15.46
CA PHE A 293 8.66 11.38 15.44
C PHE A 293 8.00 12.50 16.26
N ASP A 294 6.69 12.56 16.34
CA ASP A 294 6.00 13.46 17.27
C ASP A 294 6.38 13.15 18.72
N ARG A 295 6.50 11.85 19.06
CA ARG A 295 6.92 11.43 20.40
C ARG A 295 8.38 11.77 20.66
N VAL A 296 9.27 11.56 19.69
CA VAL A 296 10.68 12.00 19.77
C VAL A 296 10.76 13.50 20.00
N ARG A 297 9.95 14.29 19.28
CA ARG A 297 9.92 15.76 19.42
C ARG A 297 9.38 16.20 20.78
N GLU A 298 8.36 15.52 21.30
CA GLU A 298 7.80 15.79 22.63
C GLU A 298 8.87 15.57 23.70
N HIS A 299 9.56 14.43 23.69
CA HIS A 299 10.64 14.15 24.65
C HIS A 299 11.80 15.15 24.54
N ARG A 300 12.21 15.53 23.33
CA ARG A 300 13.27 16.54 23.15
C ARG A 300 12.91 17.90 23.73
N LYS A 301 11.62 18.24 23.80
CA LYS A 301 11.18 19.52 24.43
C LYS A 301 11.13 19.43 25.94
N THR A 302 10.81 18.25 26.48
CA THR A 302 10.60 18.06 27.92
C THR A 302 11.89 17.77 28.64
N ASP A 303 12.79 16.97 28.07
CA ASP A 303 13.96 16.41 28.76
C ASP A 303 15.23 17.31 28.65
N LYS A 304 15.09 18.62 28.34
CA LYS A 304 16.16 19.63 28.29
C LYS A 304 17.56 19.02 28.11
N GLU A 305 18.09 19.00 26.91
CA GLU A 305 19.49 18.78 26.46
C GLU A 305 20.36 17.69 27.14
N GLN A 306 19.98 17.10 28.26
CA GLN A 306 20.80 16.18 29.07
C GLN A 306 20.58 14.69 28.75
N THR A 307 19.46 14.32 28.10
CA THR A 307 19.18 12.92 27.81
C THR A 307 19.94 12.45 26.57
N ASP A 308 20.54 11.26 26.65
CA ASP A 308 21.17 10.63 25.47
C ASP A 308 20.17 10.46 24.36
N ILE A 309 20.54 10.87 23.13
CA ILE A 309 19.72 10.77 21.93
C ILE A 309 19.29 9.33 21.65
N LEU A 310 20.14 8.35 22.03
CA LEU A 310 19.86 6.94 21.89
C LEU A 310 18.71 6.51 22.82
N GLU A 311 18.78 6.86 24.07
CA GLU A 311 17.76 6.57 25.09
C GLU A 311 16.44 7.25 24.74
N LEU A 312 16.49 8.52 24.33
CA LEU A 312 15.32 9.29 23.91
C LEU A 312 14.60 8.62 22.73
N GLY A 313 15.36 8.14 21.73
CA GLY A 313 14.79 7.40 20.59
C GLY A 313 14.15 6.08 21.02
N ASN A 314 14.85 5.27 21.81
CA ASN A 314 14.34 3.98 22.31
C ASN A 314 13.08 4.15 23.16
N ARG A 315 13.04 5.16 24.04
CA ARG A 315 11.86 5.50 24.85
C ARG A 315 10.67 5.89 23.98
N SER A 316 10.90 6.71 22.95
CA SER A 316 9.85 7.15 22.02
C SER A 316 9.25 6.00 21.25
N ILE A 317 10.09 5.10 20.69
CA ILE A 317 9.62 3.88 19.99
C ILE A 317 8.83 2.99 20.96
N THR A 318 9.35 2.73 22.16
CA THR A 318 8.71 1.85 23.15
C THR A 318 7.31 2.34 23.51
N GLN A 319 7.13 3.65 23.67
CA GLN A 319 5.84 4.23 24.03
C GLN A 319 4.82 4.18 22.88
N THR A 320 5.27 4.20 21.64
CA THR A 320 4.40 4.12 20.44
C THR A 320 4.20 2.70 19.93
N LEU A 321 5.02 1.75 20.41
CA LEU A 321 5.08 0.37 19.92
C LEU A 321 3.72 -0.33 19.94
N SER A 322 2.98 -0.27 21.05
CA SER A 322 1.67 -0.91 21.16
C SER A 322 0.68 -0.35 20.14
N ARG A 323 0.69 0.99 19.93
CA ARG A 323 -0.16 1.63 18.93
C ARG A 323 0.19 1.15 17.52
N THR A 324 1.48 1.13 17.17
CA THR A 324 1.95 0.68 15.84
C THR A 324 1.55 -0.77 15.59
N ILE A 325 1.75 -1.67 16.56
CA ILE A 325 1.36 -3.09 16.42
C ILE A 325 -0.15 -3.24 16.27
N TYR A 326 -0.96 -2.60 17.13
CA TYR A 326 -2.42 -2.74 17.05
C TYR A 326 -3.00 -2.13 15.77
N THR A 327 -2.50 -0.99 15.31
CA THR A 327 -2.97 -0.40 14.05
C THR A 327 -2.58 -1.26 12.85
N SER A 328 -1.37 -1.82 12.83
CA SER A 328 -0.94 -2.75 11.77
C SER A 328 -1.77 -4.02 11.78
N PHE A 329 -2.03 -4.58 12.96
CA PHE A 329 -2.80 -5.81 13.10
C PHE A 329 -4.26 -5.63 12.67
N THR A 330 -4.92 -4.54 13.07
CA THR A 330 -6.30 -4.25 12.66
C THR A 330 -6.41 -4.01 11.16
N SER A 331 -5.47 -3.27 10.57
CA SER A 331 -5.41 -3.07 9.12
C SER A 331 -5.16 -4.38 8.39
N PHE A 332 -4.23 -5.21 8.88
CA PHE A 332 -3.95 -6.52 8.32
C PHE A 332 -5.19 -7.43 8.30
N ILE A 333 -5.92 -7.51 9.43
CA ILE A 333 -7.15 -8.30 9.51
C ILE A 333 -8.18 -7.81 8.47
N THR A 334 -8.37 -6.50 8.33
CA THR A 334 -9.31 -5.94 7.36
C THR A 334 -8.96 -6.35 5.94
N ILE A 335 -7.68 -6.23 5.56
CA ILE A 335 -7.22 -6.61 4.22
C ILE A 335 -7.20 -8.13 4.04
N PHE A 336 -6.94 -8.90 5.09
CA PHE A 336 -7.02 -10.37 5.07
C PHE A 336 -8.43 -10.87 4.74
N PHE A 337 -9.46 -10.27 5.36
CA PHE A 337 -10.84 -10.58 4.98
C PHE A 337 -11.18 -10.14 3.57
N LEU A 338 -10.66 -8.99 3.13
CA LEU A 338 -10.80 -8.55 1.74
C LEU A 338 -10.14 -9.54 0.76
N TYR A 339 -9.00 -10.13 1.12
CA TYR A 339 -8.32 -11.14 0.33
C TYR A 339 -9.10 -12.45 0.23
N ILE A 340 -9.72 -12.91 1.33
CA ILE A 340 -10.48 -14.17 1.34
C ILE A 340 -11.83 -14.02 0.64
N LEU A 341 -12.57 -12.94 0.95
CA LEU A 341 -13.95 -12.76 0.51
C LEU A 341 -14.07 -11.94 -0.78
N GLY A 342 -12.97 -11.32 -1.24
CA GLY A 342 -12.96 -10.44 -2.40
C GLY A 342 -12.89 -11.20 -3.73
N VAL A 343 -13.36 -10.55 -4.77
CA VAL A 343 -13.20 -11.00 -6.17
C VAL A 343 -11.72 -10.95 -6.60
N SER A 344 -11.39 -11.62 -7.71
CA SER A 344 -9.99 -11.79 -8.16
C SER A 344 -9.19 -10.49 -8.25
N SER A 345 -9.79 -9.41 -8.77
CA SER A 345 -9.13 -8.09 -8.84
C SER A 345 -8.81 -7.48 -7.47
N LEU A 346 -9.66 -7.74 -6.46
CA LEU A 346 -9.38 -7.30 -5.09
C LEU A 346 -8.30 -8.14 -4.42
N LYS A 347 -8.19 -9.43 -4.75
CA LYS A 347 -7.11 -10.31 -4.26
C LYS A 347 -5.75 -9.87 -4.77
N GLU A 348 -5.65 -9.44 -6.04
CA GLU A 348 -4.42 -8.88 -6.61
C GLU A 348 -3.93 -7.61 -5.89
N PHE A 349 -4.85 -6.80 -5.37
CA PHE A 349 -4.54 -5.63 -4.56
C PHE A 349 -4.22 -6.00 -3.10
N ALA A 350 -5.05 -6.86 -2.50
CA ALA A 350 -4.99 -7.17 -1.08
C ALA A 350 -3.74 -8.00 -0.70
N GLY A 351 -3.32 -8.95 -1.54
CA GLY A 351 -2.15 -9.79 -1.29
C GLY A 351 -0.86 -8.99 -1.06
N PRO A 352 -0.43 -8.18 -2.05
CA PRO A 352 0.74 -7.31 -1.88
C PRO A 352 0.60 -6.31 -0.73
N LEU A 353 -0.60 -5.78 -0.50
CA LEU A 353 -0.85 -4.82 0.57
C LEU A 353 -0.70 -5.46 1.96
N MET A 354 -1.11 -6.73 2.15
CA MET A 354 -0.86 -7.46 3.40
C MET A 354 0.64 -7.58 3.69
N VAL A 355 1.44 -7.93 2.69
CA VAL A 355 2.90 -8.00 2.81
C VAL A 355 3.47 -6.62 3.14
N GLY A 356 2.96 -5.57 2.48
CA GLY A 356 3.33 -4.18 2.75
C GLY A 356 3.01 -3.73 4.17
N ILE A 357 1.86 -4.11 4.73
CA ILE A 357 1.48 -3.78 6.11
C ILE A 357 2.41 -4.48 7.12
N ILE A 358 2.72 -5.77 6.91
CA ILE A 358 3.64 -6.51 7.78
C ILE A 358 5.06 -5.94 7.68
N GLY A 359 5.54 -5.73 6.45
CA GLY A 359 6.83 -5.12 6.19
C GLY A 359 6.93 -3.71 6.75
N GLY A 360 5.91 -2.88 6.52
CA GLY A 360 5.78 -1.52 7.04
C GLY A 360 5.72 -1.47 8.56
N MET A 361 5.09 -2.44 9.23
CA MET A 361 5.16 -2.55 10.69
C MET A 361 6.62 -2.72 11.16
N PHE A 362 7.37 -3.62 10.51
CA PHE A 362 8.78 -3.83 10.83
C PHE A 362 9.61 -2.58 10.54
N THR A 363 9.52 -2.02 9.33
CA THR A 363 10.31 -0.85 8.95
C THR A 363 10.02 0.35 9.84
N ASN A 364 8.76 0.66 10.13
CA ASN A 364 8.38 1.79 10.98
C ASN A 364 8.91 1.70 12.41
N ILE A 365 9.02 0.49 12.97
CA ILE A 365 9.57 0.31 14.31
C ILE A 365 11.10 0.50 14.30
N PHE A 366 11.80 -0.04 13.30
CA PHE A 366 13.25 -0.20 13.36
C PHE A 366 14.04 0.84 12.56
N ILE A 367 13.48 1.38 11.47
CA ILE A 367 14.26 2.18 10.50
C ILE A 367 14.26 3.69 10.82
N PRO A 368 13.10 4.39 11.00
CA PRO A 368 13.09 5.86 11.02
C PRO A 368 13.90 6.46 12.15
N CYS A 369 13.72 5.96 13.39
CA CYS A 369 14.51 6.45 14.52
C CYS A 369 15.99 6.06 14.44
N SER A 370 16.32 4.90 13.87
CA SER A 370 17.69 4.48 13.65
C SER A 370 18.42 5.39 12.67
N LEU A 371 17.77 5.75 11.55
CA LEU A 371 18.29 6.72 10.57
C LEU A 371 18.44 8.11 11.19
N TRP A 372 17.38 8.57 11.87
CA TRP A 372 17.42 9.86 12.56
C TRP A 372 18.57 9.94 13.58
N TYR A 373 18.76 8.90 14.40
CA TYR A 373 19.86 8.82 15.35
C TYR A 373 21.23 8.90 14.66
N MET A 374 21.42 8.18 13.56
CA MET A 374 22.68 8.21 12.79
C MET A 374 22.97 9.61 12.25
N MET A 375 21.98 10.31 11.71
CA MET A 375 22.11 11.68 11.20
C MET A 375 22.39 12.70 12.33
N MET A 376 21.83 12.46 13.53
CA MET A 376 22.07 13.29 14.70
C MET A 376 23.49 13.12 15.24
N LYS A 377 23.99 11.86 15.29
CA LYS A 377 25.34 11.54 15.78
C LYS A 377 26.42 12.15 14.89
N LYS A 378 26.25 12.09 13.56
CA LYS A 378 27.18 12.69 12.61
C LYS A 378 27.35 14.19 12.83
N LYS A 379 26.26 14.94 13.05
CA LYS A 379 26.32 16.39 13.32
C LYS A 379 27.04 16.76 14.63
N LYS A 380 26.99 15.87 15.64
CA LYS A 380 27.77 16.11 16.88
C LYS A 380 29.28 15.87 16.68
N ALA A 381 29.64 14.94 15.77
CA ALA A 381 31.04 14.69 15.42
C ALA A 381 31.62 15.81 14.57
N ASP A 382 30.88 16.36 13.62
CA ASP A 382 31.31 17.46 12.72
C ASP A 382 31.40 18.82 13.44
N LYS A 383 30.90 18.94 14.68
CA LYS A 383 30.97 20.18 15.50
C LYS A 383 32.06 20.14 16.58
N LYS A 384 32.75 19.01 16.73
CA LYS A 384 33.96 18.86 17.56
C LYS A 384 35.22 18.96 16.71
#